data_f8caf8d7ca941c0b8bec6feab3a37371
#
_entry.id   f8caf8d7ca941c0b8bec6feab3a37371
#
_cell.length_a   1.000
_cell.length_b   1.000
_cell.length_c   1.000
_cell.angle_alpha   90.00
_cell.angle_beta   90.00
_cell.angle_gamma   90.00
#
_symmetry.space_group_name_H-M   'P 1'
#
loop_
_entity.id
_entity.type
_entity.pdbx_description
1 polymer ?
#
loop_
_entity_poly.entity_id
_entity_poly.type
_entity_poly.pdbx_seq_one_letter_code
_entity_poly.pdbx_strand_id
1 'polypeptide(L)'
;MKKRGLSVLLLFCMLLTMVPTVAVAAEEGPAPDIPTGAIYVSQDGVADGDGQSAQSALKFDEAMANAKDGNVFVVVGTVEMENWTTPEKDITICGANENAVLKFAGYYGKENVWLSLQGDLTVENLTLAFSKQQYAQANGGASLPTFIFANGHTLHLTESSVIDTPEWKSSPNSPSSNMVKSSVYIFGGGNRENDVTGDTHLILEMQLKNEKSIVYVYGGGRCSDVSGNTNLELKGEGVHVYSVVGGGLVDEDEGAANVGKNTNITISGGAWAGDTEVSSSQPDKIAVAGGGHILSN
;
A
#
# COMPACT_ATOMS: atom_id res chain seq x y z
N MET A 1 -49.92 -36.38 -31.44
CA MET A 1 -49.07 -36.53 -30.26
C MET A 1 -48.03 -35.42 -30.06
N LYS A 2 -47.83 -34.45 -30.98
CA LYS A 2 -46.79 -33.38 -30.89
C LYS A 2 -47.16 -32.18 -30.02
N LYS A 3 -48.43 -31.95 -29.71
CA LYS A 3 -48.87 -30.76 -28.92
C LYS A 3 -48.74 -30.91 -27.37
N ARG A 4 -48.68 -32.15 -26.87
CA ARG A 4 -48.57 -32.41 -25.41
C ARG A 4 -47.13 -32.24 -24.88
N GLY A 5 -46.12 -32.46 -25.72
CA GLY A 5 -44.71 -32.27 -25.34
C GLY A 5 -44.29 -30.81 -25.18
N LEU A 6 -44.88 -29.93 -25.99
CA LEU A 6 -44.59 -28.49 -25.93
C LEU A 6 -45.09 -27.82 -24.65
N SER A 7 -46.30 -28.24 -24.18
CA SER A 7 -46.88 -27.70 -22.94
C SER A 7 -46.10 -28.13 -21.67
N VAL A 8 -45.54 -29.35 -21.66
CA VAL A 8 -44.76 -29.85 -20.54
C VAL A 8 -43.40 -29.13 -20.50
N LEU A 9 -42.79 -28.86 -21.68
CA LEU A 9 -41.53 -28.09 -21.75
C LEU A 9 -41.70 -26.66 -21.29
N LEU A 10 -42.80 -25.98 -21.66
CA LEU A 10 -43.09 -24.62 -21.18
C LEU A 10 -43.35 -24.55 -19.67
N LEU A 11 -44.03 -25.56 -19.10
CA LEU A 11 -44.22 -25.65 -17.66
C LEU A 11 -42.92 -25.86 -16.89
N PHE A 12 -42.00 -26.64 -17.45
CA PHE A 12 -40.69 -26.88 -16.86
C PHE A 12 -39.80 -25.65 -16.92
N CYS A 13 -39.85 -24.86 -18.01
CA CYS A 13 -39.16 -23.59 -18.12
C CYS A 13 -39.71 -22.52 -17.13
N MET A 14 -41.02 -22.48 -16.90
CA MET A 14 -41.64 -21.58 -15.91
C MET A 14 -41.30 -21.98 -14.48
N LEU A 15 -41.15 -23.25 -14.16
CA LEU A 15 -40.76 -23.73 -12.83
C LEU A 15 -39.28 -23.44 -12.54
N LEU A 16 -38.41 -23.44 -13.56
CA LEU A 16 -36.99 -23.05 -13.36
C LEU A 16 -36.79 -21.56 -13.09
N THR A 17 -37.70 -20.70 -13.55
CA THR A 17 -37.64 -19.24 -13.28
C THR A 17 -38.15 -18.84 -11.90
N MET A 18 -38.78 -19.77 -11.17
CA MET A 18 -39.27 -19.55 -9.80
C MET A 18 -38.37 -20.12 -8.71
N VAL A 19 -37.16 -20.60 -9.05
CA VAL A 19 -36.17 -20.87 -8.03
C VAL A 19 -35.72 -19.53 -7.49
N PRO A 20 -36.03 -19.19 -6.21
CA PRO A 20 -35.46 -17.98 -5.64
C PRO A 20 -33.95 -18.14 -5.73
N THR A 21 -33.30 -17.25 -6.46
CA THR A 21 -31.87 -17.08 -6.33
C THR A 21 -31.66 -16.70 -4.87
N VAL A 22 -31.30 -17.67 -4.05
CA VAL A 22 -30.72 -17.40 -2.75
C VAL A 22 -29.45 -16.67 -3.10
N ALA A 23 -29.47 -15.34 -3.03
CA ALA A 23 -28.26 -14.57 -2.96
C ALA A 23 -27.58 -15.12 -1.70
N VAL A 24 -26.57 -15.94 -1.89
CA VAL A 24 -25.59 -16.22 -0.84
C VAL A 24 -24.99 -14.84 -0.60
N ALA A 25 -25.49 -14.15 0.43
CA ALA A 25 -24.77 -13.02 0.97
C ALA A 25 -23.40 -13.59 1.30
N ALA A 26 -22.36 -13.10 0.63
CA ALA A 26 -21.01 -13.33 1.08
C ALA A 26 -21.04 -12.96 2.57
N GLU A 27 -20.58 -13.85 3.44
CA GLU A 27 -20.39 -13.51 4.84
C GLU A 27 -19.47 -12.28 4.83
N GLU A 28 -20.06 -11.12 5.08
CA GLU A 28 -19.28 -9.93 5.36
C GLU A 28 -18.46 -10.29 6.59
N GLY A 29 -17.15 -10.23 6.48
CA GLY A 29 -16.26 -10.40 7.63
C GLY A 29 -16.73 -9.49 8.77
N PRO A 30 -16.31 -9.73 10.01
CA PRO A 30 -16.71 -8.89 11.13
C PRO A 30 -16.40 -7.43 10.77
N ALA A 31 -17.40 -6.56 10.91
CA ALA A 31 -17.21 -5.14 10.65
C ALA A 31 -16.06 -4.62 11.52
N PRO A 32 -15.17 -3.76 10.97
CA PRO A 32 -14.08 -3.20 11.74
C PRO A 32 -14.61 -2.46 12.96
N ASP A 33 -13.88 -2.53 14.06
CA ASP A 33 -14.23 -1.79 15.29
C ASP A 33 -13.84 -0.31 15.09
N ILE A 34 -14.81 0.48 14.61
CA ILE A 34 -14.61 1.91 14.32
C ILE A 34 -14.80 2.71 15.60
N PRO A 35 -13.77 3.47 16.06
CA PRO A 35 -13.85 4.25 17.27
C PRO A 35 -14.96 5.31 17.23
N THR A 36 -15.59 5.56 18.38
CA THR A 36 -16.54 6.68 18.51
C THR A 36 -15.83 8.02 18.22
N GLY A 37 -16.44 8.85 17.38
CA GLY A 37 -15.87 10.14 16.97
C GLY A 37 -14.92 10.06 15.77
N ALA A 38 -14.81 8.89 15.14
CA ALA A 38 -14.12 8.76 13.86
C ALA A 38 -14.83 9.58 12.77
N ILE A 39 -14.06 10.08 11.81
CA ILE A 39 -14.51 10.96 10.74
C ILE A 39 -14.56 10.18 9.43
N TYR A 40 -15.76 9.97 8.89
CA TYR A 40 -15.93 9.29 7.60
C TYR A 40 -15.56 10.21 6.44
N VAL A 41 -14.76 9.67 5.52
CA VAL A 41 -14.23 10.40 4.34
C VAL A 41 -14.40 9.58 3.07
N SER A 42 -14.65 10.26 1.96
CA SER A 42 -14.72 9.65 0.63
C SER A 42 -14.07 10.57 -0.41
N GLN A 43 -13.90 10.10 -1.64
CA GLN A 43 -13.26 10.87 -2.72
C GLN A 43 -13.85 12.27 -2.87
N ASP A 44 -15.16 12.35 -3.04
CA ASP A 44 -15.86 13.61 -3.36
C ASP A 44 -16.65 14.18 -2.17
N GLY A 45 -16.75 13.41 -1.09
CA GLY A 45 -17.64 13.73 0.02
C GLY A 45 -19.12 13.58 -0.35
N VAL A 46 -19.98 13.91 0.60
CA VAL A 46 -21.43 13.99 0.43
C VAL A 46 -21.84 15.44 0.66
N ALA A 47 -22.73 15.99 -0.18
CA ALA A 47 -23.22 17.36 0.00
C ALA A 47 -23.79 17.54 1.42
N ASP A 48 -23.32 18.58 2.12
CA ASP A 48 -23.65 18.87 3.52
C ASP A 48 -23.30 17.73 4.49
N GLY A 49 -22.33 16.85 4.14
CA GLY A 49 -21.83 15.79 4.99
C GLY A 49 -21.21 16.34 6.27
N ASP A 50 -21.43 15.65 7.40
CA ASP A 50 -20.90 15.99 8.71
C ASP A 50 -19.78 15.03 9.16
N GLY A 51 -19.49 14.00 8.36
CA GLY A 51 -18.48 12.99 8.64
C GLY A 51 -18.85 11.98 9.74
N GLN A 52 -20.09 11.97 10.22
CA GLN A 52 -20.48 11.09 11.32
C GLN A 52 -20.85 9.66 10.87
N SER A 53 -20.98 9.43 9.56
CA SER A 53 -21.33 8.13 8.98
C SER A 53 -20.82 8.02 7.53
N ALA A 54 -20.82 6.82 6.99
CA ALA A 54 -20.52 6.58 5.58
C ALA A 54 -21.45 7.33 4.62
N GLN A 55 -22.72 7.56 5.02
CA GLN A 55 -23.72 8.28 4.24
C GLN A 55 -23.56 9.80 4.30
N SER A 56 -22.77 10.31 5.24
CA SER A 56 -22.48 11.74 5.42
C SER A 56 -20.97 12.03 5.39
N ALA A 57 -20.20 11.19 4.65
CA ALA A 57 -18.76 11.30 4.57
C ALA A 57 -18.31 12.66 4.07
N LEU A 58 -17.26 13.22 4.67
CA LEU A 58 -16.60 14.44 4.21
C LEU A 58 -15.74 14.14 2.98
N LYS A 59 -15.42 15.17 2.23
CA LYS A 59 -14.42 15.07 1.18
C LYS A 59 -13.03 14.83 1.78
N PHE A 60 -12.29 13.86 1.23
CA PHE A 60 -11.01 13.43 1.77
C PHE A 60 -10.02 14.59 1.96
N ASP A 61 -9.75 15.37 0.91
CA ASP A 61 -8.77 16.47 0.95
C ASP A 61 -9.14 17.55 1.98
N GLU A 62 -10.43 17.88 2.10
CA GLU A 62 -10.93 18.87 3.04
C GLU A 62 -10.83 18.38 4.49
N ALA A 63 -11.11 17.10 4.73
CA ALA A 63 -10.95 16.49 6.03
C ALA A 63 -9.48 16.45 6.46
N MET A 64 -8.57 16.07 5.54
CA MET A 64 -7.13 16.06 5.81
C MET A 64 -6.58 17.46 6.11
N ALA A 65 -7.04 18.49 5.39
CA ALA A 65 -6.63 19.87 5.65
C ALA A 65 -7.07 20.40 7.04
N ASN A 66 -8.08 19.80 7.66
CA ASN A 66 -8.59 20.14 8.98
C ASN A 66 -8.24 19.10 10.06
N ALA A 67 -7.30 18.20 9.77
CA ALA A 67 -6.90 17.13 10.69
C ALA A 67 -6.34 17.68 12.02
N LYS A 68 -6.56 16.93 13.08
CA LYS A 68 -6.03 17.16 14.42
C LYS A 68 -5.34 15.92 14.92
N ASP A 69 -4.40 16.10 15.85
CA ASP A 69 -3.71 14.96 16.47
C ASP A 69 -4.72 13.99 17.09
N GLY A 70 -4.51 12.71 16.82
CA GLY A 70 -5.37 11.62 17.26
C GLY A 70 -6.67 11.44 16.47
N ASN A 71 -6.89 12.18 15.36
CA ASN A 71 -8.04 11.91 14.52
C ASN A 71 -7.95 10.52 13.89
N VAL A 72 -9.11 9.85 13.84
CA VAL A 72 -9.33 8.60 13.10
C VAL A 72 -10.21 8.91 11.90
N PHE A 73 -9.70 8.68 10.70
CA PHE A 73 -10.43 8.86 9.45
C PHE A 73 -10.84 7.52 8.88
N VAL A 74 -12.12 7.38 8.52
CA VAL A 74 -12.73 6.16 7.99
C VAL A 74 -12.98 6.32 6.50
N VAL A 75 -12.19 5.66 5.69
CA VAL A 75 -12.30 5.73 4.23
C VAL A 75 -13.49 4.91 3.74
N VAL A 76 -14.37 5.56 2.98
CA VAL A 76 -15.54 4.94 2.35
C VAL A 76 -15.27 4.76 0.86
N GLY A 77 -15.19 3.50 0.42
CA GLY A 77 -14.91 3.16 -0.98
C GLY A 77 -13.46 3.44 -1.38
N THR A 78 -13.27 3.95 -2.58
CA THR A 78 -11.94 4.25 -3.12
C THR A 78 -11.67 5.75 -3.11
N VAL A 79 -10.53 6.15 -2.56
CA VAL A 79 -9.96 7.49 -2.70
C VAL A 79 -8.75 7.40 -3.60
N GLU A 80 -8.79 8.07 -4.76
CA GLU A 80 -7.72 8.05 -5.76
C GLU A 80 -6.92 9.36 -5.73
N MET A 81 -5.60 9.26 -5.72
CA MET A 81 -4.67 10.39 -5.71
C MET A 81 -3.39 10.07 -6.49
N GLU A 82 -2.68 11.09 -6.96
CA GLU A 82 -1.36 10.88 -7.58
C GLU A 82 -0.30 10.68 -6.50
N ASN A 83 -0.18 11.64 -5.60
CA ASN A 83 0.75 11.65 -4.47
C ASN A 83 0.02 12.17 -3.25
N TRP A 84 0.47 11.75 -2.08
CA TRP A 84 -0.09 12.25 -0.84
C TRP A 84 1.00 12.62 0.16
N THR A 85 0.93 13.85 0.63
CA THR A 85 1.66 14.31 1.82
C THR A 85 0.65 14.37 2.95
N THR A 86 0.89 13.63 4.03
CA THR A 86 -0.03 13.61 5.18
C THR A 86 -0.08 14.97 5.89
N PRO A 87 -1.11 15.28 6.65
CA PRO A 87 -1.10 16.46 7.50
C PRO A 87 0.03 16.39 8.55
N GLU A 88 0.45 17.55 9.07
CA GLU A 88 1.41 17.66 10.19
C GLU A 88 0.74 17.24 11.51
N LYS A 89 0.08 16.11 11.52
CA LYS A 89 -0.72 15.58 12.63
C LYS A 89 -0.59 14.08 12.71
N ASP A 90 -0.57 13.57 13.92
CA ASP A 90 -0.63 12.13 14.16
C ASP A 90 -2.04 11.63 13.93
N ILE A 91 -2.23 10.78 12.93
CA ILE A 91 -3.55 10.31 12.50
C ILE A 91 -3.58 8.80 12.31
N THR A 92 -4.78 8.25 12.46
CA THR A 92 -5.10 6.90 12.02
C THR A 92 -6.04 6.97 10.82
N ILE A 93 -5.76 6.17 9.78
CA ILE A 93 -6.67 5.98 8.65
C ILE A 93 -7.09 4.52 8.61
N CYS A 94 -8.39 4.29 8.63
CA CYS A 94 -8.94 2.94 8.53
C CYS A 94 -9.98 2.84 7.41
N GLY A 95 -10.25 1.62 6.95
CA GLY A 95 -11.31 1.35 5.98
C GLY A 95 -12.66 1.17 6.66
N ALA A 96 -13.73 1.67 6.06
CA ALA A 96 -15.10 1.41 6.50
C ALA A 96 -15.49 -0.07 6.35
N ASN A 97 -14.83 -0.77 5.45
CA ASN A 97 -14.93 -2.21 5.20
C ASN A 97 -13.71 -2.70 4.41
N GLU A 98 -13.63 -3.98 4.12
CA GLU A 98 -12.55 -4.62 3.35
C GLU A 98 -12.33 -4.09 1.92
N ASN A 99 -13.32 -3.40 1.36
CA ASN A 99 -13.24 -2.81 0.02
C ASN A 99 -12.75 -1.34 0.02
N ALA A 100 -12.39 -0.81 1.18
CA ALA A 100 -11.85 0.54 1.28
C ALA A 100 -10.42 0.58 0.74
N VAL A 101 -10.14 1.57 -0.12
CA VAL A 101 -8.86 1.67 -0.83
C VAL A 101 -8.36 3.11 -0.86
N LEU A 102 -7.11 3.34 -0.48
CA LEU A 102 -6.35 4.50 -0.93
C LEU A 102 -5.55 4.09 -2.17
N LYS A 103 -5.92 4.64 -3.31
CA LYS A 103 -5.33 4.30 -4.61
C LYS A 103 -4.40 5.38 -5.10
N PHE A 104 -3.13 5.06 -5.19
CA PHE A 104 -2.11 5.93 -5.75
C PHE A 104 -1.95 5.63 -7.24
N ALA A 105 -2.37 6.57 -8.08
CA ALA A 105 -2.35 6.44 -9.52
C ALA A 105 -1.30 7.38 -10.12
N GLY A 106 -0.12 6.85 -10.41
CA GLY A 106 0.95 7.61 -11.06
C GLY A 106 0.72 7.78 -12.56
N TYR A 107 1.07 8.97 -13.08
CA TYR A 107 0.99 9.31 -14.49
C TYR A 107 2.35 9.24 -15.19
N TYR A 108 2.34 8.85 -16.47
CA TYR A 108 3.50 8.88 -17.35
C TYR A 108 4.14 10.27 -17.43
N GLY A 109 5.47 10.32 -17.34
CA GLY A 109 6.25 11.56 -17.54
C GLY A 109 6.30 12.49 -16.35
N LYS A 110 5.63 12.17 -15.24
CA LYS A 110 5.80 12.80 -13.94
C LYS A 110 6.62 11.92 -13.03
N GLU A 111 7.20 12.54 -12.03
CA GLU A 111 7.98 11.89 -10.98
C GLU A 111 7.21 10.75 -10.30
N ASN A 112 7.93 9.88 -9.63
CA ASN A 112 7.42 8.70 -8.96
C ASN A 112 6.19 8.98 -8.10
N VAL A 113 5.32 7.98 -7.95
CA VAL A 113 4.22 8.01 -6.98
C VAL A 113 4.80 7.94 -5.57
N TRP A 114 4.37 8.81 -4.67
CA TRP A 114 4.81 8.78 -3.28
C TRP A 114 3.71 9.02 -2.27
N LEU A 115 3.92 8.44 -1.08
CA LEU A 115 3.31 8.81 0.18
C LEU A 115 4.42 9.40 1.05
N SER A 116 4.24 10.62 1.56
CA SER A 116 5.20 11.32 2.39
C SER A 116 4.56 11.76 3.70
N LEU A 117 5.11 11.34 4.83
CA LEU A 117 4.56 11.64 6.14
C LEU A 117 5.07 13.01 6.64
N GLN A 118 4.17 13.75 7.32
CA GLN A 118 4.48 14.95 8.11
C GLN A 118 3.98 14.83 9.55
N GLY A 119 3.46 13.68 9.94
CA GLY A 119 3.04 13.26 11.28
C GLY A 119 3.00 11.74 11.31
N ASP A 120 2.83 11.16 12.49
CA ASP A 120 2.72 9.70 12.64
C ASP A 120 1.45 9.20 11.93
N LEU A 121 1.58 8.09 11.19
CA LEU A 121 0.49 7.48 10.45
C LEU A 121 0.31 6.02 10.85
N THR A 122 -0.89 5.70 11.33
CA THR A 122 -1.36 4.32 11.46
C THR A 122 -2.38 4.00 10.36
N VAL A 123 -2.23 2.85 9.71
CA VAL A 123 -3.15 2.36 8.67
C VAL A 123 -3.75 1.04 9.14
N GLU A 124 -5.09 0.96 9.15
CA GLU A 124 -5.84 -0.19 9.63
C GLU A 124 -6.95 -0.58 8.65
N ASN A 125 -7.20 -1.88 8.47
CA ASN A 125 -8.31 -2.38 7.65
C ASN A 125 -8.48 -1.64 6.30
N LEU A 126 -7.39 -1.33 5.64
CA LEU A 126 -7.36 -0.49 4.45
C LEU A 126 -6.35 -1.01 3.44
N THR A 127 -6.72 -1.00 2.16
CA THR A 127 -5.80 -1.32 1.07
C THR A 127 -5.09 -0.06 0.58
N LEU A 128 -3.77 -0.07 0.60
CA LEU A 128 -2.92 0.88 -0.11
C LEU A 128 -2.61 0.30 -1.49
N ALA A 129 -3.28 0.78 -2.53
CA ALA A 129 -3.15 0.29 -3.88
C ALA A 129 -2.25 1.21 -4.71
N PHE A 130 -1.14 0.68 -5.20
CA PHE A 130 -0.20 1.40 -6.03
C PHE A 130 -0.37 0.99 -7.49
N SER A 131 -1.32 1.62 -8.18
CA SER A 131 -1.62 1.33 -9.58
C SER A 131 -0.78 2.21 -10.51
N LYS A 132 -0.18 1.59 -11.51
CA LYS A 132 0.49 2.30 -12.60
C LYS A 132 -0.45 2.42 -13.78
N GLN A 133 -0.71 3.63 -14.23
CA GLN A 133 -1.31 3.80 -15.54
C GLN A 133 -0.26 3.52 -16.63
N GLN A 134 -0.73 2.90 -17.72
CA GLN A 134 0.05 2.33 -18.82
C GLN A 134 1.16 3.26 -19.33
N TYR A 135 2.37 3.06 -18.86
CA TYR A 135 3.58 3.61 -19.46
C TYR A 135 4.07 2.79 -20.67
N ALA A 136 3.54 1.60 -20.82
CA ALA A 136 4.14 0.49 -21.55
C ALA A 136 4.38 0.71 -23.05
N GLN A 137 3.76 1.67 -23.71
CA GLN A 137 3.80 1.69 -25.18
C GLN A 137 4.89 2.55 -25.81
N ALA A 138 5.41 3.55 -25.14
CA ALA A 138 6.32 4.51 -25.78
C ALA A 138 7.82 4.28 -25.54
N ASN A 139 8.23 3.68 -24.41
CA ASN A 139 9.65 3.66 -24.00
C ASN A 139 10.16 2.35 -23.37
N GLY A 140 9.71 1.21 -23.83
CA GLY A 140 10.33 -0.06 -23.43
C GLY A 140 9.91 -0.60 -22.06
N GLY A 141 8.88 -0.10 -21.44
CA GLY A 141 8.19 -0.79 -20.34
C GLY A 141 8.88 -0.74 -18.98
N ALA A 142 9.62 0.33 -18.67
CA ALA A 142 10.20 0.49 -17.34
C ALA A 142 9.11 0.70 -16.27
N SER A 143 9.19 -0.09 -15.20
CA SER A 143 8.35 0.08 -14.01
C SER A 143 8.84 1.29 -13.23
N LEU A 144 7.98 2.29 -13.00
CA LEU A 144 8.29 3.36 -12.06
C LEU A 144 8.16 2.82 -10.63
N PRO A 145 9.18 2.95 -9.77
CA PRO A 145 9.06 2.59 -8.38
C PRO A 145 8.07 3.50 -7.66
N THR A 146 7.41 2.95 -6.65
CA THR A 146 6.59 3.70 -5.71
C THR A 146 7.35 3.89 -4.43
N PHE A 147 7.30 5.08 -3.85
CA PHE A 147 8.03 5.41 -2.64
C PHE A 147 7.09 5.80 -1.50
N ILE A 148 7.40 5.31 -0.30
CA ILE A 148 6.78 5.75 0.95
C ILE A 148 7.91 6.29 1.83
N PHE A 149 7.81 7.57 2.24
CA PHE A 149 8.78 8.22 3.11
C PHE A 149 8.12 8.57 4.44
N ALA A 150 8.60 7.95 5.52
CA ALA A 150 8.12 8.27 6.86
C ALA A 150 8.75 9.58 7.40
N ASN A 151 9.86 10.06 6.82
CA ASN A 151 10.53 11.32 7.17
C ASN A 151 10.84 11.48 8.67
N GLY A 152 11.12 10.38 9.36
CA GLY A 152 11.37 10.37 10.81
C GLY A 152 10.11 10.22 11.67
N HIS A 153 8.93 10.24 11.08
CA HIS A 153 7.68 9.90 11.76
C HIS A 153 7.49 8.39 11.85
N THR A 154 6.57 7.96 12.72
CA THR A 154 6.19 6.55 12.80
C THR A 154 5.23 6.19 11.66
N LEU A 155 5.58 5.18 10.88
CA LEU A 155 4.64 4.51 9.97
C LEU A 155 4.28 3.15 10.56
N HIS A 156 3.02 2.97 10.91
CA HIS A 156 2.48 1.70 11.37
C HIS A 156 1.45 1.16 10.37
N LEU A 157 1.82 0.11 9.64
CA LEU A 157 0.91 -0.67 8.80
C LEU A 157 0.48 -1.90 9.58
N THR A 158 -0.74 -1.92 10.10
CA THR A 158 -1.24 -3.00 10.96
C THR A 158 -1.50 -4.30 10.19
N GLU A 159 -1.74 -5.40 10.87
CA GLU A 159 -2.03 -6.72 10.30
C GLU A 159 -3.29 -6.76 9.41
N SER A 160 -4.21 -5.80 9.61
CA SER A 160 -5.41 -5.64 8.80
C SER A 160 -5.21 -4.74 7.58
N SER A 161 -4.06 -4.09 7.44
CA SER A 161 -3.74 -3.30 6.25
C SER A 161 -3.18 -4.16 5.13
N VAL A 162 -3.40 -3.75 3.89
CA VAL A 162 -2.99 -4.49 2.71
C VAL A 162 -2.22 -3.59 1.75
N ILE A 163 -1.07 -4.05 1.26
CA ILE A 163 -0.38 -3.44 0.12
C ILE A 163 -0.79 -4.18 -1.16
N ASP A 164 -1.34 -3.44 -2.12
CA ASP A 164 -1.72 -3.94 -3.45
C ASP A 164 -0.81 -3.33 -4.52
N THR A 165 0.03 -4.17 -5.13
CA THR A 165 0.87 -3.78 -6.26
C THR A 165 0.49 -4.63 -7.46
N PRO A 166 -0.33 -4.11 -8.40
CA PRO A 166 -0.81 -4.89 -9.51
C PRO A 166 0.33 -5.33 -10.44
N GLU A 167 0.23 -6.55 -10.92
CA GLU A 167 1.05 -7.04 -12.02
C GLU A 167 0.63 -6.37 -13.33
N TRP A 168 1.58 -6.04 -14.18
CA TRP A 168 1.30 -5.53 -15.50
C TRP A 168 2.21 -6.17 -16.57
N LYS A 169 1.75 -6.22 -17.81
CA LYS A 169 2.55 -6.73 -18.91
C LYS A 169 3.44 -5.62 -19.47
N SER A 170 4.71 -5.89 -19.67
CA SER A 170 5.66 -4.97 -20.29
C SER A 170 5.26 -4.54 -21.72
N SER A 171 4.47 -5.37 -22.40
CA SER A 171 3.84 -5.05 -23.68
C SER A 171 2.48 -5.74 -23.77
N PRO A 172 1.35 -5.00 -23.69
CA PRO A 172 0.02 -5.60 -23.71
C PRO A 172 -0.30 -6.34 -25.02
N ASN A 173 0.38 -5.97 -26.10
CA ASN A 173 0.15 -6.53 -27.44
C ASN A 173 1.09 -7.71 -27.78
N SER A 174 2.02 -8.08 -26.90
CA SER A 174 2.93 -9.20 -27.14
C SER A 174 2.53 -10.39 -26.28
N PRO A 175 2.19 -11.54 -26.86
CA PRO A 175 1.87 -12.75 -26.10
C PRO A 175 3.07 -13.28 -25.29
N SER A 176 4.30 -12.89 -25.66
CA SER A 176 5.55 -13.27 -24.99
C SER A 176 6.05 -12.20 -23.99
N SER A 177 5.29 -11.14 -23.74
CA SER A 177 5.73 -10.11 -22.78
C SER A 177 5.71 -10.67 -21.36
N ASN A 178 6.82 -10.52 -20.67
CA ASN A 178 6.92 -10.90 -19.26
C ASN A 178 6.04 -10.00 -18.40
N MET A 179 5.44 -10.61 -17.37
CA MET A 179 4.78 -9.86 -16.31
C MET A 179 5.87 -9.10 -15.53
N VAL A 180 5.69 -7.81 -15.39
CA VAL A 180 6.59 -6.95 -14.62
C VAL A 180 5.98 -6.71 -13.26
N LYS A 181 6.72 -7.01 -12.21
CA LYS A 181 6.33 -6.77 -10.82
C LYS A 181 6.49 -5.28 -10.51
N SER A 182 5.51 -4.69 -9.85
CA SER A 182 5.65 -3.35 -9.29
C SER A 182 6.41 -3.42 -7.98
N SER A 183 7.30 -2.46 -7.78
CA SER A 183 8.11 -2.37 -6.55
C SER A 183 7.62 -1.21 -5.69
N VAL A 184 7.52 -1.44 -4.38
CA VAL A 184 7.27 -0.42 -3.36
C VAL A 184 8.51 -0.32 -2.49
N TYR A 185 8.97 0.89 -2.27
CA TYR A 185 10.11 1.21 -1.42
C TYR A 185 9.61 1.99 -0.22
N ILE A 186 9.83 1.48 0.99
CA ILE A 186 9.42 2.10 2.25
C ILE A 186 10.67 2.57 2.97
N PHE A 187 10.73 3.87 3.28
CA PHE A 187 11.83 4.51 3.95
C PHE A 187 11.39 5.08 5.30
N GLY A 188 12.15 4.81 6.35
CA GLY A 188 11.99 5.47 7.65
C GLY A 188 12.45 6.93 7.61
N GLY A 189 13.51 7.22 6.83
CA GLY A 189 14.03 8.54 6.60
C GLY A 189 13.36 9.30 5.47
N GLY A 190 13.99 10.38 5.06
CA GLY A 190 13.52 11.28 4.03
C GLY A 190 14.00 10.93 2.62
N ASN A 191 13.74 11.85 1.70
CA ASN A 191 14.16 11.77 0.30
C ASN A 191 15.13 12.90 -0.01
N ARG A 192 16.31 12.56 -0.50
CA ARG A 192 17.37 13.50 -0.93
C ARG A 192 17.73 14.53 0.16
N GLU A 193 17.44 15.80 -0.08
CA GLU A 193 17.82 16.91 0.82
C GLU A 193 17.01 16.95 2.14
N ASN A 194 16.07 16.02 2.34
CA ASN A 194 15.23 15.95 3.54
C ASN A 194 15.88 15.08 4.61
N ASP A 195 16.94 15.56 5.24
CA ASP A 195 17.58 14.87 6.36
C ASP A 195 16.66 14.80 7.57
N VAL A 196 16.72 13.65 8.26
CA VAL A 196 15.93 13.40 9.46
C VAL A 196 16.75 13.67 10.71
N THR A 197 16.26 14.57 11.56
CA THR A 197 16.82 14.79 12.89
C THR A 197 16.09 13.90 13.89
N GLY A 198 16.81 12.95 14.47
CA GLY A 198 16.24 11.98 15.43
C GLY A 198 16.19 10.56 14.89
N ASP A 199 15.38 9.75 15.51
CA ASP A 199 15.22 8.34 15.20
C ASP A 199 14.11 8.15 14.14
N THR A 200 14.12 7.01 13.45
CA THR A 200 13.04 6.58 12.54
C THR A 200 12.36 5.33 13.09
N HIS A 201 11.06 5.17 12.80
CA HIS A 201 10.26 4.05 13.28
C HIS A 201 9.34 3.51 12.18
N LEU A 202 9.57 2.27 11.74
CA LEU A 202 8.68 1.54 10.85
C LEU A 202 8.16 0.29 11.56
N ILE A 203 6.84 0.14 11.66
CA ILE A 203 6.15 -1.02 12.21
C ILE A 203 5.29 -1.60 11.09
N LEU A 204 5.71 -2.75 10.56
CA LEU A 204 5.11 -3.35 9.38
C LEU A 204 4.53 -4.73 9.76
N GLU A 205 3.20 -4.78 9.83
CA GLU A 205 2.43 -6.00 10.11
C GLU A 205 1.48 -6.33 8.93
N MET A 206 1.53 -5.50 7.87
CA MET A 206 0.64 -5.54 6.72
C MET A 206 0.72 -6.83 5.93
N GLN A 207 -0.35 -7.13 5.21
CA GLN A 207 -0.43 -8.21 4.24
C GLN A 207 -0.11 -7.72 2.81
N LEU A 208 0.39 -8.63 1.98
CA LEU A 208 0.52 -8.38 0.54
C LEU A 208 -0.64 -9.05 -0.19
N LYS A 209 -1.42 -8.29 -0.95
CA LYS A 209 -2.52 -8.83 -1.75
C LYS A 209 -2.01 -9.78 -2.83
N ASN A 210 -0.83 -9.52 -3.34
CA ASN A 210 -0.17 -10.37 -4.31
C ASN A 210 1.18 -10.82 -3.75
N GLU A 211 1.36 -12.12 -3.56
CA GLU A 211 2.61 -12.73 -3.07
C GLU A 211 3.83 -12.42 -3.95
N LYS A 212 3.59 -11.99 -5.19
CA LYS A 212 4.67 -11.57 -6.11
C LYS A 212 5.00 -10.08 -6.02
N SER A 213 4.37 -9.33 -5.14
CA SER A 213 4.72 -7.95 -4.86
C SER A 213 6.15 -7.85 -4.34
N ILE A 214 6.89 -6.84 -4.81
CA ILE A 214 8.26 -6.60 -4.35
C ILE A 214 8.25 -5.39 -3.44
N VAL A 215 8.50 -5.62 -2.15
CA VAL A 215 8.58 -4.56 -1.14
C VAL A 215 10.00 -4.50 -0.61
N TYR A 216 10.61 -3.31 -0.72
CA TYR A 216 11.91 -3.00 -0.14
C TYR A 216 11.71 -2.09 1.06
N VAL A 217 12.38 -2.38 2.17
CA VAL A 217 12.25 -1.61 3.42
C VAL A 217 13.61 -1.09 3.83
N TYR A 218 13.69 0.22 4.06
CA TYR A 218 14.90 0.91 4.49
C TYR A 218 14.63 1.68 5.78
N GLY A 219 15.46 1.50 6.79
CA GLY A 219 15.36 2.28 8.04
C GLY A 219 15.79 3.72 7.87
N GLY A 220 16.79 3.96 7.02
CA GLY A 220 17.28 5.29 6.65
C GLY A 220 16.49 5.93 5.51
N GLY A 221 17.05 6.97 4.92
CA GLY A 221 16.45 7.70 3.82
C GLY A 221 16.94 7.27 2.44
N ARG A 222 16.39 7.87 1.41
CA ARG A 222 16.88 7.80 0.04
C ARG A 222 17.73 9.03 -0.24
N CYS A 223 19.05 8.84 -0.33
CA CYS A 223 20.03 9.94 -0.48
C CYS A 223 19.82 11.05 0.57
N SER A 224 19.49 10.67 1.82
CA SER A 224 19.24 11.57 2.92
C SER A 224 19.68 10.94 4.25
N ASP A 225 20.23 11.72 5.13
CA ASP A 225 20.80 11.27 6.38
C ASP A 225 19.75 11.16 7.49
N VAL A 226 19.98 10.23 8.43
CA VAL A 226 19.24 10.09 9.68
C VAL A 226 20.22 10.26 10.83
N SER A 227 20.05 11.28 11.68
CA SER A 227 21.01 11.57 12.75
C SER A 227 20.88 10.63 13.95
N GLY A 228 19.78 9.95 14.09
CA GLY A 228 19.45 9.02 15.19
C GLY A 228 19.63 7.55 14.86
N ASN A 229 18.84 6.73 15.54
CA ASN A 229 18.72 5.29 15.27
C ASN A 229 17.68 5.06 14.19
N THR A 230 17.80 3.96 13.48
CA THR A 230 16.70 3.43 12.64
C THR A 230 16.12 2.19 13.31
N ASN A 231 14.80 2.17 13.43
CA ASN A 231 14.06 1.09 14.07
C ASN A 231 13.05 0.50 13.08
N LEU A 232 13.24 -0.75 12.74
CA LEU A 232 12.38 -1.51 11.84
C LEU A 232 11.82 -2.72 12.57
N GLU A 233 10.51 -2.85 12.58
CA GLU A 233 9.82 -4.00 13.10
C GLU A 233 8.94 -4.63 12.02
N LEU A 234 9.24 -5.88 11.65
CA LEU A 234 8.40 -6.71 10.79
C LEU A 234 7.78 -7.79 11.67
N LYS A 235 6.44 -7.85 11.71
CA LYS A 235 5.72 -8.76 12.59
C LYS A 235 4.55 -9.44 11.88
N GLY A 236 4.36 -10.73 12.15
CA GLY A 236 3.20 -11.50 11.69
C GLY A 236 3.44 -12.32 10.43
N GLU A 237 2.70 -13.42 10.31
CA GLU A 237 2.86 -14.41 9.22
C GLU A 237 2.57 -13.84 7.82
N GLY A 238 1.76 -12.77 7.73
CA GLY A 238 1.42 -12.12 6.45
C GLY A 238 2.51 -11.20 5.91
N VAL A 239 3.52 -10.86 6.72
CA VAL A 239 4.57 -9.90 6.36
C VAL A 239 5.66 -10.61 5.59
N HIS A 240 5.69 -10.35 4.30
CA HIS A 240 6.74 -10.81 3.41
C HIS A 240 7.33 -9.63 2.65
N VAL A 241 8.61 -9.35 2.82
CA VAL A 241 9.31 -8.29 2.09
C VAL A 241 10.50 -8.87 1.33
N TYR A 242 10.86 -8.24 0.23
CA TYR A 242 11.96 -8.70 -0.59
C TYR A 242 13.31 -8.43 0.07
N SER A 243 13.47 -7.24 0.66
CA SER A 243 14.71 -6.85 1.33
C SER A 243 14.43 -5.87 2.48
N VAL A 244 15.22 -6.00 3.54
CA VAL A 244 15.21 -5.12 4.71
C VAL A 244 16.63 -4.59 4.94
N VAL A 245 16.76 -3.27 4.95
CA VAL A 245 18.05 -2.60 5.14
C VAL A 245 17.90 -1.62 6.30
N GLY A 246 18.71 -1.75 7.33
CA GLY A 246 18.70 -0.85 8.49
C GLY A 246 19.16 0.57 8.16
N GLY A 247 20.07 0.72 7.19
CA GLY A 247 20.53 2.00 6.66
C GLY A 247 19.62 2.55 5.56
N GLY A 248 20.15 3.50 4.79
CA GLY A 248 19.44 4.10 3.67
C GLY A 248 19.86 3.56 2.31
N LEU A 249 19.30 4.12 1.28
CA LEU A 249 19.56 3.84 -0.13
C LEU A 249 20.26 5.03 -0.77
N VAL A 250 21.35 4.79 -1.46
CA VAL A 250 22.07 5.81 -2.24
C VAL A 250 21.93 5.49 -3.72
N ASP A 251 21.50 6.44 -4.52
CA ASP A 251 21.57 6.40 -5.98
C ASP A 251 22.99 6.82 -6.41
N GLU A 252 23.57 6.20 -7.44
CA GLU A 252 25.00 6.28 -7.79
C GLU A 252 25.58 7.71 -7.90
N ASP A 253 24.78 8.69 -8.25
CA ASP A 253 25.21 10.07 -8.49
C ASP A 253 24.69 11.07 -7.45
N GLU A 254 23.99 10.62 -6.39
CA GLU A 254 23.23 11.51 -5.51
C GLU A 254 23.49 11.25 -4.02
N GLY A 255 24.35 12.06 -3.40
CA GLY A 255 24.38 12.28 -1.96
C GLY A 255 24.83 11.11 -1.08
N ALA A 256 24.44 11.16 0.16
CA ALA A 256 24.67 10.14 1.19
C ALA A 256 23.34 9.69 1.80
N ALA A 257 23.34 8.58 2.50
CA ALA A 257 22.20 8.07 3.27
C ALA A 257 22.73 7.44 4.57
N ASN A 258 23.39 8.27 5.37
CA ASN A 258 24.06 7.84 6.60
C ASN A 258 23.04 7.67 7.73
N VAL A 259 23.32 6.74 8.64
CA VAL A 259 22.64 6.60 9.93
C VAL A 259 23.63 6.97 11.01
N GLY A 260 23.29 8.00 11.80
CA GLY A 260 24.19 8.58 12.79
C GLY A 260 24.43 7.72 14.02
N LYS A 261 23.53 6.75 14.29
CA LYS A 261 23.63 5.84 15.43
C LYS A 261 23.42 4.38 15.01
N ASN A 262 22.56 3.63 15.69
CA ASN A 262 22.34 2.21 15.47
C ASN A 262 21.24 1.94 14.47
N THR A 263 21.35 0.83 13.76
CA THR A 263 20.26 0.26 12.95
C THR A 263 19.71 -0.97 13.68
N ASN A 264 18.43 -0.92 14.04
CA ASN A 264 17.75 -1.97 14.76
C ASN A 264 16.70 -2.61 13.84
N ILE A 265 16.82 -3.90 13.59
CA ILE A 265 15.88 -4.67 12.77
C ILE A 265 15.34 -5.81 13.62
N THR A 266 14.04 -5.86 13.80
CA THR A 266 13.32 -6.96 14.47
C THR A 266 12.39 -7.64 13.47
N ILE A 267 12.56 -8.95 13.28
CA ILE A 267 11.68 -9.78 12.45
C ILE A 267 11.10 -10.87 13.34
N SER A 268 9.78 -10.93 13.46
CA SER A 268 9.11 -11.81 14.43
C SER A 268 7.72 -12.26 13.95
N GLY A 269 7.12 -13.20 14.67
CA GLY A 269 5.75 -13.64 14.43
C GLY A 269 5.51 -14.33 13.07
N GLY A 270 6.56 -14.91 12.46
CA GLY A 270 6.46 -15.53 11.15
C GLY A 270 6.74 -14.59 9.97
N ALA A 271 7.00 -13.31 10.22
CA ALA A 271 7.46 -12.38 9.18
C ALA A 271 8.81 -12.84 8.59
N TRP A 272 9.04 -12.55 7.33
CA TRP A 272 10.31 -12.89 6.70
C TRP A 272 10.71 -11.92 5.58
N ALA A 273 12.01 -11.90 5.27
CA ALA A 273 12.60 -11.14 4.19
C ALA A 273 13.36 -12.08 3.25
N GLY A 274 13.19 -11.91 1.96
CA GLY A 274 13.89 -12.69 0.94
C GLY A 274 13.10 -12.88 -0.34
N ASP A 275 13.69 -13.55 -1.32
CA ASP A 275 13.03 -13.94 -2.57
C ASP A 275 12.41 -15.32 -2.42
N THR A 276 11.14 -15.48 -2.79
CA THR A 276 10.47 -16.79 -2.84
C THR A 276 11.02 -17.70 -3.93
N GLU A 277 11.61 -17.12 -4.98
CA GLU A 277 12.21 -17.86 -6.08
C GLU A 277 13.74 -17.69 -6.02
N VAL A 278 14.41 -18.58 -5.31
CA VAL A 278 15.88 -18.64 -5.32
C VAL A 278 16.36 -19.05 -6.69
N SER A 279 16.60 -18.09 -7.56
CA SER A 279 17.35 -18.32 -8.80
C SER A 279 18.81 -18.45 -8.43
N SER A 280 19.39 -19.62 -8.70
CA SER A 280 20.82 -19.92 -8.50
C SER A 280 21.78 -18.99 -9.27
N SER A 281 21.25 -18.10 -10.10
CA SER A 281 22.02 -17.20 -10.97
C SER A 281 22.26 -15.79 -10.38
N GLN A 282 21.70 -15.47 -9.21
CA GLN A 282 21.91 -14.17 -8.53
C GLN A 282 22.22 -14.39 -7.04
N PRO A 283 23.47 -14.72 -6.68
CA PRO A 283 23.85 -14.97 -5.29
C PRO A 283 23.93 -13.70 -4.40
N ASP A 284 23.82 -12.51 -4.99
CA ASP A 284 24.13 -11.25 -4.31
C ASP A 284 22.89 -10.52 -3.75
N LYS A 285 21.75 -11.18 -3.65
CA LYS A 285 20.52 -10.56 -3.08
C LYS A 285 20.60 -10.53 -1.57
N ILE A 286 20.84 -9.35 -1.02
CA ILE A 286 20.85 -9.11 0.43
C ILE A 286 19.41 -9.06 0.90
N ALA A 287 18.97 -10.09 1.65
CA ALA A 287 17.63 -10.10 2.23
C ALA A 287 17.53 -9.19 3.48
N VAL A 288 18.58 -9.18 4.30
CA VAL A 288 18.65 -8.35 5.52
C VAL A 288 20.06 -7.77 5.65
N ALA A 289 20.15 -6.44 5.78
CA ALA A 289 21.41 -5.73 5.98
C ALA A 289 21.29 -4.68 7.10
N GLY A 290 22.25 -4.64 7.99
CA GLY A 290 22.36 -3.59 9.01
C GLY A 290 22.85 -2.24 8.47
N GLY A 291 23.66 -2.24 7.39
CA GLY A 291 24.19 -1.04 6.76
C GLY A 291 23.30 -0.49 5.64
N GLY A 292 23.81 0.53 4.94
CA GLY A 292 23.18 1.10 3.75
C GLY A 292 23.35 0.24 2.50
N HIS A 293 22.60 0.55 1.46
CA HIS A 293 22.65 -0.11 0.16
C HIS A 293 22.97 0.91 -0.95
N ILE A 294 23.80 0.53 -1.89
CA ILE A 294 24.11 1.31 -3.10
C ILE A 294 23.51 0.57 -4.28
N LEU A 295 22.65 1.23 -5.03
CA LEU A 295 22.21 0.72 -6.33
C LEU A 295 23.31 1.02 -7.35
N SER A 296 23.99 0.00 -7.82
CA SER A 296 24.84 0.07 -9.03
C SER A 296 23.98 -0.24 -10.26
N ASN A 297 24.06 0.59 -11.28
CA ASN A 297 23.41 0.36 -12.59
C ASN A 297 24.07 -0.80 -13.34
#